data_3cc06c56aca7a6c4251c02112b9dba2b
#
_entry.id   3cc06c56aca7a6c4251c02112b9dba2b
#
_cell.length_a   1.000
_cell.length_b   1.000
_cell.length_c   1.000
_cell.angle_alpha   90.00
_cell.angle_beta   90.00
_cell.angle_gamma   90.00
#
_symmetry.space_group_name_H-M   'P 1'
#
loop_
_entity.id
_entity.type
_entity.pdbx_description
1 polymer ?
#
loop_
_entity_poly.entity_id
_entity_poly.type
_entity_poly.pdbx_seq_one_letter_code
_entity_poly.pdbx_strand_id
1 'polypeptide(L)'
;MAATKRVRRTPEDARRLILDAAQASMVSKGPAGIRLQDVARAAGVSHSNVLHHFGSRAGLIEALNRRTLDDLKAMLFEVMKAAHSSAEDIIGPAFAAYRDGLAQRTLWVLQAPARRGGQNLLAFDEIVDALHARRLAASPGVPVDKAQTRAIVHLTTIAAFGDALIGSRLRRHSRADEPAARQRFVKWFAALIDAYTDGIRDTPESDD
;
A
#
# COMPACT_ATOMS: atom_id res chain seq x y z
N MET A 1 17.02 2.56 -45.48
CA MET A 1 16.93 2.59 -44.01
C MET A 1 15.63 3.30 -43.63
N ALA A 2 14.63 2.61 -43.12
CA ALA A 2 13.35 3.19 -42.79
C ALA A 2 13.46 3.96 -41.45
N ALA A 3 13.19 5.26 -41.49
CA ALA A 3 13.13 6.10 -40.29
C ALA A 3 11.95 5.64 -39.41
N THR A 4 12.24 5.09 -38.26
CA THR A 4 11.24 4.68 -37.27
C THR A 4 10.45 5.92 -36.85
N LYS A 5 9.20 6.01 -37.28
CA LYS A 5 8.26 7.11 -36.97
C LYS A 5 8.12 7.23 -35.46
N ARG A 6 8.73 8.24 -34.85
CA ARG A 6 8.68 8.54 -33.41
C ARG A 6 7.22 8.83 -33.04
N VAL A 7 6.54 7.85 -32.48
CA VAL A 7 5.16 8.02 -31.98
C VAL A 7 5.18 9.12 -30.92
N ARG A 8 4.47 10.20 -31.17
CA ARG A 8 4.34 11.32 -30.23
C ARG A 8 3.44 10.85 -29.08
N ARG A 9 4.08 10.40 -27.99
CA ARG A 9 3.38 9.94 -26.77
C ARG A 9 2.76 11.15 -26.05
N THR A 10 1.59 10.94 -25.41
CA THR A 10 1.03 11.97 -24.53
C THR A 10 1.89 12.11 -23.26
N PRO A 11 1.85 13.25 -22.57
CA PRO A 11 2.52 13.40 -21.27
C PRO A 11 2.11 12.33 -20.25
N GLU A 12 0.85 11.95 -20.25
CA GLU A 12 0.28 10.91 -19.38
C GLU A 12 0.85 9.53 -19.70
N ASP A 13 0.97 9.18 -20.99
CA ASP A 13 1.60 7.93 -21.42
C ASP A 13 3.07 7.87 -21.03
N ALA A 14 3.80 8.97 -21.22
CA ALA A 14 5.20 9.05 -20.83
C ALA A 14 5.35 8.88 -19.31
N ARG A 15 4.50 9.56 -18.51
CA ARG A 15 4.48 9.46 -17.06
C ARG A 15 4.21 8.03 -16.59
N ARG A 16 3.23 7.34 -17.20
CA ARG A 16 2.90 5.95 -16.90
C ARG A 16 4.08 5.02 -17.18
N LEU A 17 4.67 5.10 -18.37
CA LEU A 17 5.82 4.27 -18.76
C LEU A 17 7.03 4.46 -17.84
N ILE A 18 7.28 5.69 -17.39
CA ILE A 18 8.36 5.97 -16.44
C ILE A 18 8.06 5.30 -15.09
N LEU A 19 6.83 5.37 -14.60
CA LEU A 19 6.45 4.73 -13.35
C LEU A 19 6.50 3.19 -13.45
N ASP A 20 6.12 2.61 -14.58
CA ASP A 20 6.20 1.16 -14.82
C ASP A 20 7.67 0.68 -14.83
N ALA A 21 8.55 1.42 -15.51
CA ALA A 21 9.99 1.15 -15.51
C ALA A 21 10.63 1.32 -14.13
N ALA A 22 10.19 2.33 -13.37
CA ALA A 22 10.63 2.55 -11.99
C ALA A 22 10.17 1.42 -11.07
N GLN A 23 8.94 0.94 -11.20
CA GLN A 23 8.41 -0.19 -10.44
C GLN A 23 9.23 -1.46 -10.69
N ALA A 24 9.50 -1.79 -11.95
CA ALA A 24 10.33 -2.94 -12.31
C ALA A 24 11.76 -2.84 -11.72
N SER A 25 12.35 -1.64 -11.78
CA SER A 25 13.67 -1.39 -11.18
C SER A 25 13.64 -1.51 -9.64
N MET A 26 12.54 -1.08 -9.00
CA MET A 26 12.35 -1.18 -7.56
C MET A 26 12.32 -2.64 -7.09
N VAL A 27 11.56 -3.49 -7.79
CA VAL A 27 11.45 -4.92 -7.48
C VAL A 27 12.81 -5.61 -7.57
N SER A 28 13.62 -5.26 -8.59
CA SER A 28 14.89 -5.93 -8.85
C SER A 28 16.07 -5.40 -8.01
N LYS A 29 16.09 -4.10 -7.68
CA LYS A 29 17.26 -3.41 -7.09
C LYS A 29 16.96 -2.70 -5.78
N GLY A 30 15.71 -2.67 -5.35
CA GLY A 30 15.25 -1.87 -4.21
C GLY A 30 15.29 -0.36 -4.45
N PRO A 31 14.81 0.45 -3.48
CA PRO A 31 14.75 1.91 -3.62
C PRO A 31 16.12 2.55 -3.84
N ALA A 32 17.17 2.03 -3.17
CA ALA A 32 18.53 2.54 -3.28
C ALA A 32 19.12 2.36 -4.69
N GLY A 33 18.70 1.33 -5.41
CA GLY A 33 19.18 0.99 -6.75
C GLY A 33 18.55 1.77 -7.90
N ILE A 34 17.54 2.60 -7.65
CA ILE A 34 16.88 3.39 -8.70
C ILE A 34 17.81 4.50 -9.18
N ARG A 35 18.14 4.47 -10.46
CA ARG A 35 18.86 5.54 -11.16
C ARG A 35 17.95 6.10 -12.26
N LEU A 36 17.75 7.43 -12.30
CA LEU A 36 16.86 8.08 -13.28
C LEU A 36 17.25 7.78 -14.73
N GLN A 37 18.55 7.64 -15.01
CA GLN A 37 19.05 7.30 -16.36
C GLN A 37 18.63 5.87 -16.78
N ASP A 38 18.68 4.90 -15.84
CA ASP A 38 18.27 3.53 -16.13
C ASP A 38 16.76 3.44 -16.32
N VAL A 39 15.99 4.16 -15.51
CA VAL A 39 14.54 4.28 -15.67
C VAL A 39 14.16 4.93 -16.99
N ALA A 40 14.84 6.02 -17.37
CA ALA A 40 14.62 6.68 -18.65
C ALA A 40 14.87 5.75 -19.84
N ARG A 41 15.98 4.99 -19.79
CA ARG A 41 16.34 4.01 -20.82
C ARG A 41 15.27 2.91 -20.91
N ALA A 42 14.84 2.35 -19.77
CA ALA A 42 13.84 1.30 -19.72
C ALA A 42 12.45 1.78 -20.19
N ALA A 43 12.08 3.03 -19.89
CA ALA A 43 10.83 3.64 -20.34
C ALA A 43 10.86 4.11 -21.81
N GLY A 44 12.03 4.08 -22.46
CA GLY A 44 12.20 4.60 -23.82
C GLY A 44 11.97 6.11 -23.94
N VAL A 45 12.39 6.87 -22.90
CA VAL A 45 12.30 8.34 -22.85
C VAL A 45 13.68 8.95 -22.55
N SER A 46 13.82 10.27 -22.70
CA SER A 46 15.05 10.95 -22.31
C SER A 46 15.14 11.17 -20.79
N HIS A 47 16.35 11.29 -20.25
CA HIS A 47 16.57 11.64 -18.85
C HIS A 47 15.92 12.99 -18.48
N SER A 48 16.00 13.98 -19.38
CA SER A 48 15.34 15.28 -19.21
C SER A 48 13.81 15.14 -19.10
N ASN A 49 13.21 14.20 -19.81
CA ASN A 49 11.78 13.92 -19.74
C ASN A 49 11.40 13.37 -18.33
N VAL A 50 12.22 12.46 -17.79
CA VAL A 50 12.00 11.96 -16.41
C VAL A 50 12.10 13.10 -15.39
N LEU A 51 13.10 13.99 -15.53
CA LEU A 51 13.24 15.15 -14.66
C LEU A 51 12.09 16.15 -14.84
N HIS A 52 11.60 16.33 -16.05
CA HIS A 52 10.43 17.19 -16.32
C HIS A 52 9.18 16.69 -15.58
N HIS A 53 8.91 15.38 -15.59
CA HIS A 53 7.73 14.80 -14.94
C HIS A 53 7.84 14.69 -13.42
N PHE A 54 9.03 14.45 -12.88
CA PHE A 54 9.20 14.08 -11.47
C PHE A 54 10.18 14.97 -10.70
N GLY A 55 10.87 15.86 -11.36
CA GLY A 55 11.81 16.82 -10.79
C GLY A 55 13.10 16.20 -10.23
N SER A 56 13.00 15.03 -9.61
CA SER A 56 14.14 14.37 -8.96
C SER A 56 13.87 12.87 -8.77
N ARG A 57 14.92 12.12 -8.37
CA ARG A 57 14.78 10.73 -7.93
C ARG A 57 13.80 10.60 -6.75
N ALA A 58 13.84 11.51 -5.80
CA ALA A 58 12.91 11.55 -4.68
C ALA A 58 11.47 11.72 -5.16
N GLY A 59 11.22 12.68 -6.07
CA GLY A 59 9.89 12.90 -6.65
C GLY A 59 9.38 11.70 -7.44
N LEU A 60 10.25 10.97 -8.14
CA LEU A 60 9.87 9.73 -8.82
C LEU A 60 9.44 8.65 -7.83
N ILE A 61 10.19 8.43 -6.75
CA ILE A 61 9.85 7.43 -5.72
C ILE A 61 8.56 7.82 -4.99
N GLU A 62 8.38 9.09 -4.69
CA GLU A 62 7.16 9.61 -4.08
C GLU A 62 5.93 9.40 -4.99
N ALA A 63 6.06 9.69 -6.29
CA ALA A 63 5.00 9.44 -7.25
C ALA A 63 4.69 7.94 -7.41
N LEU A 64 5.70 7.08 -7.35
CA LEU A 64 5.53 5.63 -7.37
C LEU A 64 4.81 5.14 -6.10
N ASN A 65 5.15 5.69 -4.95
CA ASN A 65 4.48 5.40 -3.68
C ASN A 65 3.00 5.77 -3.74
N ARG A 66 2.71 6.99 -4.20
CA ARG A 66 1.33 7.48 -4.37
C ARG A 66 0.51 6.56 -5.27
N ARG A 67 1.05 6.20 -6.45
CA ARG A 67 0.38 5.27 -7.36
C ARG A 67 0.05 3.93 -6.67
N THR A 68 1.01 3.34 -5.93
CA THR A 68 0.77 2.08 -5.22
C THR A 68 -0.32 2.21 -4.15
N LEU A 69 -0.39 3.36 -3.48
CA LEU A 69 -1.44 3.62 -2.48
C LEU A 69 -2.81 3.84 -3.14
N ASP A 70 -2.85 4.53 -4.28
CA ASP A 70 -4.08 4.73 -5.04
C ASP A 70 -4.61 3.39 -5.57
N ASP A 71 -3.73 2.52 -6.09
CA ASP A 71 -4.08 1.17 -6.55
C ASP A 71 -4.58 0.30 -5.37
N LEU A 72 -3.91 0.33 -4.22
CA LEU A 72 -4.34 -0.37 -3.01
C LEU A 72 -5.70 0.13 -2.53
N LYS A 73 -5.89 1.44 -2.46
CA LYS A 73 -7.15 2.06 -2.06
C LYS A 73 -8.29 1.65 -2.98
N ALA A 74 -8.08 1.71 -4.29
CA ALA A 74 -9.09 1.29 -5.27
C ALA A 74 -9.47 -0.20 -5.08
N MET A 75 -8.48 -1.07 -4.89
CA MET A 75 -8.72 -2.50 -4.62
C MET A 75 -9.49 -2.70 -3.31
N LEU A 76 -9.10 -2.03 -2.23
CA LEU A 76 -9.79 -2.14 -0.93
C LEU A 76 -11.23 -1.65 -1.04
N PHE A 77 -11.49 -0.57 -1.78
CA PHE A 77 -12.85 -0.07 -1.98
C PHE A 77 -13.72 -1.06 -2.76
N GLU A 78 -13.18 -1.72 -3.78
CA GLU A 78 -13.94 -2.76 -4.50
C GLU A 78 -14.24 -3.97 -3.59
N VAL A 79 -13.28 -4.43 -2.80
CA VAL A 79 -13.51 -5.51 -1.83
C VAL A 79 -14.54 -5.08 -0.78
N MET A 80 -14.46 -3.86 -0.26
CA MET A 80 -15.39 -3.35 0.74
C MET A 80 -16.83 -3.16 0.23
N LYS A 81 -17.04 -3.03 -1.08
CA LYS A 81 -18.40 -3.02 -1.68
C LYS A 81 -19.05 -4.39 -1.71
N ALA A 82 -18.28 -5.48 -1.70
CA ALA A 82 -18.82 -6.83 -1.71
C ALA A 82 -19.46 -7.16 -0.34
N ALA A 83 -20.71 -7.60 -0.37
CA ALA A 83 -21.53 -7.80 0.84
C ALA A 83 -20.96 -8.83 1.83
N HIS A 84 -20.14 -9.77 1.37
CA HIS A 84 -19.64 -10.93 2.14
C HIS A 84 -18.11 -10.97 2.25
N SER A 85 -17.42 -9.83 2.14
CA SER A 85 -15.96 -9.82 2.31
C SER A 85 -15.59 -10.04 3.78
N SER A 86 -14.69 -10.98 4.02
CA SER A 86 -14.08 -11.24 5.32
C SER A 86 -13.01 -10.19 5.67
N ALA A 87 -12.55 -10.16 6.92
CA ALA A 87 -11.38 -9.34 7.26
C ALA A 87 -10.14 -9.77 6.48
N GLU A 88 -9.97 -11.05 6.16
CA GLU A 88 -8.85 -11.54 5.34
C GLU A 88 -8.84 -10.90 3.94
N ASP A 89 -10.03 -10.72 3.31
CA ASP A 89 -10.15 -10.10 1.99
C ASP A 89 -9.71 -8.62 1.97
N ILE A 90 -9.81 -7.93 3.11
CA ILE A 90 -9.39 -6.54 3.26
C ILE A 90 -7.92 -6.45 3.70
N ILE A 91 -7.51 -7.28 4.65
CA ILE A 91 -6.19 -7.25 5.27
C ILE A 91 -5.13 -7.86 4.34
N GLY A 92 -5.45 -8.94 3.64
CA GLY A 92 -4.53 -9.62 2.73
C GLY A 92 -3.90 -8.71 1.68
N PRO A 93 -4.69 -7.93 0.92
CA PRO A 93 -4.16 -6.94 -0.04
C PRO A 93 -3.25 -5.89 0.57
N ALA A 94 -3.54 -5.41 1.79
CA ALA A 94 -2.67 -4.47 2.49
C ALA A 94 -1.31 -5.10 2.78
N PHE A 95 -1.26 -6.31 3.35
CA PHE A 95 -0.02 -7.05 3.59
C PHE A 95 0.76 -7.32 2.29
N ALA A 96 0.06 -7.64 1.20
CA ALA A 96 0.67 -7.85 -0.11
C ALA A 96 1.33 -6.56 -0.63
N ALA A 97 0.65 -5.43 -0.61
CA ALA A 97 1.17 -4.15 -1.08
C ALA A 97 2.43 -3.71 -0.30
N TYR A 98 2.42 -3.85 1.03
CA TYR A 98 3.58 -3.53 1.86
C TYR A 98 4.76 -4.44 1.54
N ARG A 99 4.55 -5.74 1.38
CA ARG A 99 5.56 -6.72 0.97
C ARG A 99 6.14 -6.40 -0.41
N ASP A 100 5.29 -6.01 -1.36
CA ASP A 100 5.67 -5.77 -2.76
C ASP A 100 6.35 -4.40 -2.96
N GLY A 101 6.90 -3.88 -1.87
CA GLY A 101 7.83 -2.76 -1.84
C GLY A 101 7.28 -1.45 -1.30
N LEU A 102 5.99 -1.38 -0.92
CA LEU A 102 5.44 -0.17 -0.30
C LEU A 102 6.16 0.16 1.00
N ALA A 103 6.46 -0.85 1.86
CA ALA A 103 7.16 -0.64 3.13
C ALA A 103 8.53 0.01 2.94
N GLN A 104 9.35 -0.52 2.03
CA GLN A 104 10.69 0.01 1.77
C GLN A 104 10.65 1.42 1.18
N ARG A 105 9.69 1.67 0.28
CA ARG A 105 9.51 3.01 -0.32
C ARG A 105 9.06 4.03 0.70
N THR A 106 8.08 3.66 1.54
CA THR A 106 7.58 4.54 2.61
C THR A 106 8.69 4.85 3.60
N LEU A 107 9.45 3.85 4.05
CA LEU A 107 10.60 4.04 4.93
C LEU A 107 11.62 5.01 4.31
N TRP A 108 11.92 4.85 3.02
CA TRP A 108 12.85 5.73 2.31
C TRP A 108 12.33 7.17 2.24
N VAL A 109 11.03 7.38 1.97
CA VAL A 109 10.41 8.71 1.94
C VAL A 109 10.45 9.37 3.32
N LEU A 110 10.18 8.60 4.39
CA LEU A 110 10.20 9.09 5.77
C LEU A 110 11.62 9.48 6.24
N GLN A 111 12.65 8.84 5.70
CA GLN A 111 14.06 9.17 6.02
C GLN A 111 14.59 10.37 5.21
N ALA A 112 13.90 10.79 4.16
CA ALA A 112 14.28 11.96 3.40
C ALA A 112 14.05 13.24 4.23
N PRO A 113 14.92 14.27 4.10
CA PRO A 113 14.72 15.56 4.77
C PRO A 113 13.32 16.08 4.48
N ALA A 114 12.58 16.44 5.53
CA ALA A 114 11.19 16.84 5.44
C ALA A 114 10.98 17.96 4.41
N ARG A 115 10.33 17.65 3.28
CA ARG A 115 9.77 18.66 2.40
C ARG A 115 8.50 19.20 3.06
N ARG A 116 8.38 20.52 3.14
CA ARG A 116 7.20 21.21 3.68
C ARG A 116 5.94 20.74 2.94
N GLY A 117 5.04 20.11 3.64
CA GLY A 117 3.79 19.56 3.14
C GLY A 117 3.64 18.13 3.65
N GLY A 118 3.20 17.97 4.91
CA GLY A 118 2.82 16.66 5.46
C GLY A 118 1.66 16.10 4.65
N GLN A 119 1.99 15.45 3.53
CA GLN A 119 1.00 14.74 2.73
C GLN A 119 0.62 13.49 3.51
N ASN A 120 -0.66 13.16 3.48
CA ASN A 120 -1.19 11.88 3.95
C ASN A 120 -0.55 10.76 3.11
N LEU A 121 0.69 10.37 3.50
CA LEU A 121 1.54 9.42 2.76
C LEU A 121 0.89 8.05 2.61
N LEU A 122 -0.18 7.77 3.37
CA LEU A 122 -0.79 6.46 3.47
C LEU A 122 -2.29 6.46 3.13
N ALA A 123 -2.86 7.58 2.67
CA ALA A 123 -4.32 7.72 2.43
C ALA A 123 -5.16 7.20 3.62
N PHE A 124 -4.62 7.34 4.82
CA PHE A 124 -5.08 6.68 6.04
C PHE A 124 -6.53 7.05 6.39
N ASP A 125 -6.84 8.33 6.36
CA ASP A 125 -8.17 8.82 6.74
C ASP A 125 -9.26 8.35 5.76
N GLU A 126 -8.97 8.29 4.48
CA GLU A 126 -9.92 7.81 3.45
C GLU A 126 -10.23 6.31 3.64
N ILE A 127 -9.23 5.50 4.00
CA ILE A 127 -9.42 4.08 4.30
C ILE A 127 -10.23 3.92 5.60
N VAL A 128 -9.94 4.73 6.63
CA VAL A 128 -10.71 4.72 7.89
C VAL A 128 -12.17 5.06 7.62
N ASP A 129 -12.45 6.10 6.83
CA ASP A 129 -13.81 6.53 6.53
C ASP A 129 -14.60 5.47 5.77
N ALA A 130 -13.99 4.85 4.77
CA ALA A 130 -14.61 3.79 3.99
C ALA A 130 -14.89 2.52 4.85
N LEU A 131 -13.91 2.11 5.67
CA LEU A 131 -14.10 0.96 6.55
C LEU A 131 -15.15 1.25 7.64
N HIS A 132 -15.18 2.47 8.17
CA HIS A 132 -16.17 2.88 9.17
C HIS A 132 -17.58 2.86 8.59
N ALA A 133 -17.78 3.43 7.40
CA ALA A 133 -19.07 3.38 6.71
C ALA A 133 -19.55 1.93 6.47
N ARG A 134 -18.63 1.04 6.08
CA ARG A 134 -18.93 -0.39 5.92
C ARG A 134 -19.34 -1.04 7.24
N ARG A 135 -18.62 -0.80 8.34
CA ARG A 135 -18.94 -1.34 9.67
C ARG A 135 -20.32 -0.88 10.15
N LEU A 136 -20.65 0.38 9.96
CA LEU A 136 -21.99 0.91 10.24
C LEU A 136 -23.08 0.18 9.44
N ALA A 137 -22.85 -0.04 8.16
CA ALA A 137 -23.79 -0.73 7.29
C ALA A 137 -23.96 -2.22 7.66
N ALA A 138 -22.90 -2.87 8.15
CA ALA A 138 -22.92 -4.28 8.56
C ALA A 138 -23.52 -4.50 9.96
N SER A 139 -23.73 -3.45 10.76
CA SER A 139 -24.21 -3.54 12.14
C SER A 139 -25.36 -2.54 12.40
N PRO A 140 -26.53 -2.70 11.75
CA PRO A 140 -27.65 -1.79 11.96
C PRO A 140 -28.11 -1.77 13.41
N GLY A 141 -28.17 -0.57 14.02
CA GLY A 141 -28.64 -0.39 15.39
C GLY A 141 -27.57 -0.65 16.48
N VAL A 142 -26.35 -1.03 16.09
CA VAL A 142 -25.23 -1.19 17.02
C VAL A 142 -24.30 0.02 16.89
N PRO A 143 -23.91 0.70 17.97
CA PRO A 143 -22.96 1.77 17.93
C PRO A 143 -21.60 1.27 17.42
N VAL A 144 -21.07 1.93 16.39
CA VAL A 144 -19.72 1.65 15.86
C VAL A 144 -18.85 2.87 16.08
N ASP A 145 -17.86 2.76 16.94
CA ASP A 145 -16.94 3.85 17.21
C ASP A 145 -15.91 4.02 16.07
N LYS A 146 -15.80 5.25 15.56
CA LYS A 146 -14.83 5.62 14.53
C LYS A 146 -13.40 5.56 15.05
N ALA A 147 -13.16 5.83 16.35
CA ALA A 147 -11.84 5.71 16.94
C ALA A 147 -11.35 4.26 16.96
N GLN A 148 -12.23 3.31 17.23
CA GLN A 148 -11.92 1.88 17.10
C GLN A 148 -11.57 1.51 15.65
N THR A 149 -12.37 1.97 14.68
CA THR A 149 -12.07 1.73 13.26
C THR A 149 -10.70 2.28 12.88
N ARG A 150 -10.37 3.48 13.36
CA ARG A 150 -9.05 4.09 13.18
C ARG A 150 -7.94 3.23 13.81
N ALA A 151 -8.15 2.71 15.01
CA ALA A 151 -7.19 1.83 15.69
C ALA A 151 -6.96 0.52 14.92
N ILE A 152 -8.00 -0.09 14.35
CA ILE A 152 -7.90 -1.29 13.51
C ILE A 152 -7.07 -1.01 12.26
N VAL A 153 -7.35 0.07 11.53
CA VAL A 153 -6.58 0.46 10.34
C VAL A 153 -5.11 0.74 10.71
N HIS A 154 -4.89 1.44 11.84
CA HIS A 154 -3.55 1.75 12.33
C HIS A 154 -2.77 0.47 12.67
N LEU A 155 -3.37 -0.44 13.45
CA LEU A 155 -2.76 -1.70 13.82
C LEU A 155 -2.44 -2.55 12.58
N THR A 156 -3.37 -2.64 11.63
CA THR A 156 -3.18 -3.37 10.37
C THR A 156 -2.03 -2.78 9.56
N THR A 157 -1.95 -1.45 9.48
CA THR A 157 -0.88 -0.74 8.78
C THR A 157 0.48 -1.04 9.40
N ILE A 158 0.60 -0.94 10.74
CA ILE A 158 1.84 -1.24 11.47
C ILE A 158 2.22 -2.71 11.31
N ALA A 159 1.26 -3.64 11.43
CA ALA A 159 1.51 -5.07 11.29
C ALA A 159 1.99 -5.42 9.87
N ALA A 160 1.33 -4.90 8.83
CA ALA A 160 1.73 -5.14 7.44
C ALA A 160 3.10 -4.53 7.12
N PHE A 161 3.37 -3.32 7.62
CA PHE A 161 4.66 -2.65 7.46
C PHE A 161 5.78 -3.43 8.17
N GLY A 162 5.58 -3.81 9.43
CA GLY A 162 6.54 -4.59 10.22
C GLY A 162 6.78 -5.97 9.62
N ASP A 163 5.73 -6.68 9.18
CA ASP A 163 5.85 -7.97 8.52
C ASP A 163 6.68 -7.89 7.23
N ALA A 164 6.47 -6.86 6.43
CA ALA A 164 7.22 -6.65 5.19
C ALA A 164 8.72 -6.40 5.42
N LEU A 165 9.10 -5.73 6.51
CA LEU A 165 10.49 -5.37 6.81
C LEU A 165 11.26 -6.45 7.56
N ILE A 166 10.64 -7.06 8.57
CA ILE A 166 11.32 -7.96 9.49
C ILE A 166 10.60 -9.29 9.73
N GLY A 167 9.39 -9.49 9.20
CA GLY A 167 8.53 -10.64 9.50
C GLY A 167 9.20 -11.99 9.22
N SER A 168 9.93 -12.12 8.11
CA SER A 168 10.67 -13.34 7.78
C SER A 168 11.75 -13.68 8.83
N ARG A 169 12.39 -12.68 9.43
CA ARG A 169 13.39 -12.86 10.50
C ARG A 169 12.73 -13.26 11.82
N LEU A 170 11.57 -12.70 12.12
CA LEU A 170 10.83 -13.01 13.34
C LEU A 170 10.25 -14.43 13.31
N ARG A 171 9.73 -14.87 12.15
CA ARG A 171 9.15 -16.21 12.01
C ARG A 171 10.17 -17.35 12.02
N ARG A 172 11.45 -17.08 11.79
CA ARG A 172 12.55 -18.08 11.82
C ARG A 172 12.27 -19.36 11.02
N HIS A 173 11.62 -19.24 9.88
CA HIS A 173 11.31 -20.37 9.01
C HIS A 173 12.38 -20.50 7.90
N SER A 174 12.48 -21.68 7.31
CA SER A 174 13.27 -21.85 6.08
C SER A 174 12.69 -20.99 4.97
N ARG A 175 13.51 -20.65 3.97
CA ARG A 175 13.03 -19.87 2.81
C ARG A 175 11.91 -20.57 2.07
N ALA A 176 11.88 -21.90 2.07
CA ALA A 176 10.83 -22.69 1.42
C ALA A 176 9.48 -22.57 2.12
N ASP A 177 9.48 -22.46 3.47
CA ASP A 177 8.26 -22.39 4.28
C ASP A 177 7.74 -20.97 4.50
N GLU A 178 8.54 -19.95 4.17
CA GLU A 178 8.22 -18.55 4.44
C GLU A 178 6.89 -18.08 3.83
N PRO A 179 6.53 -18.40 2.56
CA PRO A 179 5.25 -18.01 2.01
C PRO A 179 4.06 -18.58 2.79
N ALA A 180 4.12 -19.86 3.17
CA ALA A 180 3.07 -20.52 3.95
C ALA A 180 2.99 -19.97 5.40
N ALA A 181 4.13 -19.71 6.03
CA ALA A 181 4.20 -19.12 7.36
C ALA A 181 3.60 -17.70 7.38
N ARG A 182 3.89 -16.90 6.35
CA ARG A 182 3.31 -15.57 6.17
C ARG A 182 1.80 -15.64 5.97
N GLN A 183 1.33 -16.53 5.10
CA GLN A 183 -0.10 -16.68 4.87
C GLN A 183 -0.83 -17.08 6.16
N ARG A 184 -0.28 -18.00 6.95
CA ARG A 184 -0.84 -18.35 8.27
C ARG A 184 -0.88 -17.14 9.21
N PHE A 185 0.16 -16.30 9.21
CA PHE A 185 0.17 -15.09 10.02
C PHE A 185 -0.92 -14.10 9.60
N VAL A 186 -1.08 -13.85 8.30
CA VAL A 186 -2.13 -12.95 7.78
C VAL A 186 -3.53 -13.45 8.15
N LYS A 187 -3.78 -14.75 7.97
CA LYS A 187 -5.06 -15.38 8.38
C LYS A 187 -5.32 -15.27 9.87
N TRP A 188 -4.32 -15.58 10.69
CA TRP A 188 -4.42 -15.43 12.13
C TRP A 188 -4.70 -13.98 12.54
N PHE A 189 -4.03 -13.04 11.93
CA PHE A 189 -4.23 -11.62 12.21
C PHE A 189 -5.63 -11.14 11.80
N ALA A 190 -6.14 -11.60 10.66
CA ALA A 190 -7.51 -11.32 10.22
C ALA A 190 -8.54 -11.88 11.22
N ALA A 191 -8.37 -13.13 11.64
CA ALA A 191 -9.24 -13.76 12.64
C ALA A 191 -9.21 -13.03 14.00
N LEU A 192 -8.04 -12.49 14.39
CA LEU A 192 -7.93 -11.66 15.59
C LEU A 192 -8.76 -10.38 15.50
N ILE A 193 -8.70 -9.71 14.33
CA ILE A 193 -9.50 -8.50 14.09
C ILE A 193 -11.00 -8.82 14.06
N ASP A 194 -11.41 -9.92 13.43
CA ASP A 194 -12.81 -10.36 13.42
C ASP A 194 -13.29 -10.65 14.86
N ALA A 195 -12.55 -11.45 15.62
CA ALA A 195 -12.91 -11.75 17.01
C ALA A 195 -13.01 -10.49 17.88
N TYR A 196 -12.10 -9.52 17.70
CA TYR A 196 -12.16 -8.26 18.41
C TYR A 196 -13.41 -7.45 18.02
N THR A 197 -13.76 -7.40 16.74
CA THR A 197 -14.93 -6.65 16.28
C THR A 197 -16.24 -7.31 16.66
N ASP A 198 -16.30 -8.63 16.74
CA ASP A 198 -17.48 -9.38 17.16
C ASP A 198 -17.67 -9.34 18.69
N GLY A 199 -16.60 -9.48 19.47
CA GLY A 199 -16.65 -9.40 20.93
C GLY A 199 -17.14 -8.04 21.47
N ILE A 200 -16.98 -6.96 20.71
CA ILE A 200 -17.52 -5.64 21.07
C ILE A 200 -19.04 -5.57 20.85
N ARG A 201 -19.58 -6.35 19.90
CA ARG A 201 -21.03 -6.43 19.66
C ARG A 201 -21.77 -7.10 20.81
N ASP A 202 -21.10 -7.97 21.54
CA ASP A 202 -21.67 -8.79 22.62
C ASP A 202 -21.49 -8.18 24.03
N THR A 203 -20.79 -7.05 24.16
CA THR A 203 -20.61 -6.40 25.46
C THR A 203 -21.81 -5.48 25.73
N PRO A 204 -22.71 -5.79 26.69
CA PRO A 204 -23.78 -4.86 27.05
C PRO A 204 -23.15 -3.58 27.60
N GLU A 205 -23.70 -2.42 27.21
CA GLU A 205 -23.34 -1.14 27.82
C GLU A 205 -23.43 -1.30 29.35
N SER A 206 -22.27 -1.17 30.03
CA SER A 206 -22.27 -0.98 31.46
C SER A 206 -22.81 0.43 31.71
N ASP A 207 -24.09 0.48 32.15
CA ASP A 207 -24.68 1.67 32.77
C ASP A 207 -23.81 2.10 33.96
N ASP A 208 -23.00 3.16 33.79
CA ASP A 208 -22.40 3.97 34.82
C ASP A 208 -22.68 5.46 34.55
#